data_040344011f2828e07df62d8ef9f93fa3
#
_entry.id   040344011f2828e07df62d8ef9f93fa3
#
_cell.length_a   1.000
_cell.length_b   1.000
_cell.length_c   1.000
_cell.angle_alpha   90.00
_cell.angle_beta   90.00
_cell.angle_gamma   90.00
#
_symmetry.space_group_name_H-M   'P 1'
#
loop_
_entity.id
_entity.type
_entity.pdbx_description
1 polymer ?
#
loop_
_entity_poly.entity_id
_entity_poly.type
_entity_poly.pdbx_seq_one_letter_code
_entity_poly.pdbx_strand_id
1 'polypeptide(L)'
;GDVITPNNLSRFEKGLSSIKVDTFFEILSRFNLDGDDFNEVLHIQDENAQRAKQIINALIKNDRIKARQILGKKSDWGNIIDYYTLKLAILQTQGKKIDELAPDEVEAIHYLVDYIFSIDTLYIRDFTVIEILLGHKVQCFELKFLEYLEKIIVKGLEETKYVTYNFPYRYAITGMNLARTYSRYGYYDKAEKLIYKLKINISEKFSLEYSIYPLIYLNIFEVFNLLRQNNPKAIELA
;
A
#
# COMPACT_ATOMS: atom_id res chain seq x y z
N GLY A 1 -11.37 -34.06 -16.61
CA GLY A 1 -12.40 -33.69 -17.57
C GLY A 1 -13.67 -33.12 -17.00
N ASP A 2 -13.80 -33.00 -15.67
CA ASP A 2 -15.11 -32.72 -15.05
C ASP A 2 -15.37 -31.23 -14.80
N VAL A 3 -14.37 -30.40 -14.88
CA VAL A 3 -14.46 -28.93 -14.62
C VAL A 3 -14.91 -28.18 -15.86
N ILE A 4 -14.33 -28.49 -17.01
CA ILE A 4 -14.64 -27.87 -18.30
C ILE A 4 -14.42 -28.86 -19.44
N THR A 5 -15.31 -28.85 -20.42
CA THR A 5 -15.13 -29.71 -21.62
C THR A 5 -13.98 -29.20 -22.48
N PRO A 6 -13.24 -30.07 -23.20
CA PRO A 6 -12.15 -29.64 -24.07
C PRO A 6 -12.57 -28.59 -25.11
N ASN A 7 -13.81 -28.71 -25.64
CA ASN A 7 -14.32 -27.72 -26.60
C ASN A 7 -14.53 -26.32 -25.95
N ASN A 8 -15.08 -26.27 -24.73
CA ASN A 8 -15.28 -25.02 -24.02
C ASN A 8 -13.93 -24.38 -23.58
N LEU A 9 -12.97 -25.22 -23.16
CA LEU A 9 -11.62 -24.74 -22.86
C LEU A 9 -10.97 -24.16 -24.11
N SER A 10 -10.99 -24.85 -25.24
CA SER A 10 -10.43 -24.36 -26.50
C SER A 10 -11.10 -23.07 -26.99
N ARG A 11 -12.40 -22.90 -26.77
CA ARG A 11 -13.09 -21.63 -27.09
C ARG A 11 -12.69 -20.51 -26.16
N PHE A 12 -12.50 -20.80 -24.87
CA PHE A 12 -12.01 -19.84 -23.89
C PHE A 12 -10.57 -19.38 -24.22
N GLU A 13 -9.66 -20.32 -24.47
CA GLU A 13 -8.28 -20.04 -24.86
C GLU A 13 -8.17 -19.17 -26.12
N LYS A 14 -9.13 -19.31 -27.05
CA LYS A 14 -9.23 -18.45 -28.24
C LYS A 14 -9.97 -17.13 -28.02
N GLY A 15 -10.38 -16.82 -26.79
CA GLY A 15 -11.18 -15.63 -26.47
C GLY A 15 -12.58 -15.62 -27.05
N LEU A 16 -13.11 -16.77 -27.47
CA LEU A 16 -14.44 -16.92 -28.09
C LEU A 16 -15.56 -17.21 -27.09
N SER A 17 -15.22 -17.42 -25.84
CA SER A 17 -16.20 -17.63 -24.75
C SER A 17 -15.59 -17.25 -23.41
N SER A 18 -16.43 -16.90 -22.43
CA SER A 18 -16.06 -16.75 -21.03
C SER A 18 -16.30 -18.03 -20.26
N ILE A 19 -15.63 -18.23 -19.13
CA ILE A 19 -15.89 -19.27 -18.14
C ILE A 19 -16.29 -18.62 -16.82
N LYS A 20 -16.99 -19.39 -15.97
CA LYS A 20 -17.33 -18.91 -14.62
C LYS A 20 -16.06 -18.77 -13.77
N VAL A 21 -16.05 -17.80 -12.86
CA VAL A 21 -14.92 -17.54 -11.97
C VAL A 21 -14.55 -18.78 -11.14
N ASP A 22 -15.54 -19.50 -10.60
CA ASP A 22 -15.30 -20.73 -9.83
C ASP A 22 -14.60 -21.80 -10.68
N THR A 23 -15.07 -21.98 -11.93
CA THR A 23 -14.44 -22.89 -12.89
C THR A 23 -12.99 -22.49 -13.20
N PHE A 24 -12.72 -21.19 -13.30
CA PHE A 24 -11.39 -20.66 -13.53
C PHE A 24 -10.45 -20.98 -12.37
N PHE A 25 -10.85 -20.69 -11.13
CA PHE A 25 -10.05 -21.02 -9.94
C PHE A 25 -9.83 -22.53 -9.76
N GLU A 26 -10.83 -23.34 -10.10
CA GLU A 26 -10.66 -24.79 -10.08
C GLU A 26 -9.63 -25.29 -11.11
N ILE A 27 -9.58 -24.66 -12.28
CA ILE A 27 -8.55 -24.94 -13.29
C ILE A 27 -7.17 -24.54 -12.74
N LEU A 28 -7.00 -23.33 -12.19
CA LEU A 28 -5.73 -22.88 -11.62
C LEU A 28 -5.24 -23.84 -10.52
N SER A 29 -6.13 -24.24 -9.61
CA SER A 29 -5.80 -25.17 -8.54
C SER A 29 -5.28 -26.52 -9.04
N ARG A 30 -5.81 -27.03 -10.16
CA ARG A 30 -5.32 -28.28 -10.77
C ARG A 30 -3.91 -28.20 -11.35
N PHE A 31 -3.47 -26.98 -11.70
CA PHE A 31 -2.11 -26.71 -12.15
C PHE A 31 -1.20 -26.30 -11.00
N ASN A 32 -1.67 -26.33 -9.74
CA ASN A 32 -0.99 -25.78 -8.58
C ASN A 32 -0.60 -24.29 -8.77
N LEU A 33 -1.41 -23.56 -9.53
CA LEU A 33 -1.28 -22.11 -9.71
C LEU A 33 -2.19 -21.41 -8.71
N ASP A 34 -1.69 -20.36 -8.10
CA ASP A 34 -2.47 -19.48 -7.24
C ASP A 34 -2.82 -18.15 -7.94
N GLY A 35 -3.48 -17.25 -7.20
CA GLY A 35 -3.84 -15.93 -7.73
C GLY A 35 -2.64 -15.05 -8.02
N ASP A 36 -1.53 -15.25 -7.33
CA ASP A 36 -0.31 -14.46 -7.50
C ASP A 36 0.43 -14.88 -8.78
N ASP A 37 0.49 -16.20 -9.07
CA ASP A 37 1.02 -16.71 -10.35
C ASP A 37 0.25 -16.13 -11.54
N PHE A 38 -1.09 -16.07 -11.41
CA PHE A 38 -1.95 -15.51 -12.46
C PHE A 38 -1.77 -13.99 -12.60
N ASN A 39 -1.63 -13.27 -11.50
CA ASN A 39 -1.35 -11.83 -11.52
C ASN A 39 -0.03 -11.52 -12.22
N GLU A 40 1.00 -12.33 -12.02
CA GLU A 40 2.28 -12.12 -12.70
C GLU A 40 2.12 -12.19 -14.23
N VAL A 41 1.36 -13.17 -14.73
CA VAL A 41 1.06 -13.30 -16.17
C VAL A 41 0.23 -12.14 -16.71
N LEU A 42 -0.78 -11.67 -15.95
CA LEU A 42 -1.58 -10.50 -16.33
C LEU A 42 -0.73 -9.24 -16.40
N HIS A 43 0.15 -9.02 -15.44
CA HIS A 43 1.03 -7.85 -15.40
C HIS A 43 2.06 -7.82 -16.54
N ILE A 44 2.44 -8.98 -17.08
CA ILE A 44 3.32 -9.04 -18.28
C ILE A 44 2.62 -8.45 -19.52
N GLN A 45 1.30 -8.55 -19.61
CA GLN A 45 0.51 -8.08 -20.75
C GLN A 45 -0.04 -6.65 -20.57
N ASP A 46 -0.02 -6.11 -19.35
CA ASP A 46 -0.50 -4.76 -19.07
C ASP A 46 0.61 -3.72 -19.30
N GLU A 47 0.47 -2.91 -20.35
CA GLU A 47 1.41 -1.84 -20.67
C GLU A 47 1.59 -0.83 -19.53
N ASN A 48 0.54 -0.54 -18.77
CA ASN A 48 0.63 0.37 -17.63
C ASN A 48 1.39 -0.26 -16.46
N ALA A 49 1.22 -1.56 -16.22
CA ALA A 49 2.00 -2.28 -15.20
C ALA A 49 3.49 -2.32 -15.57
N GLN A 50 3.83 -2.57 -16.84
CA GLN A 50 5.21 -2.51 -17.32
C GLN A 50 5.81 -1.10 -17.22
N ARG A 51 5.04 -0.07 -17.56
CA ARG A 51 5.43 1.33 -17.41
C ARG A 51 5.66 1.69 -15.94
N ALA A 52 4.78 1.27 -15.04
CA ALA A 52 4.94 1.43 -13.59
C ALA A 52 6.23 0.78 -13.08
N LYS A 53 6.52 -0.46 -13.49
CA LYS A 53 7.76 -1.17 -13.14
C LYS A 53 9.01 -0.42 -13.64
N GLN A 54 8.98 0.16 -14.83
CA GLN A 54 10.08 0.98 -15.37
C GLN A 54 10.29 2.26 -14.56
N ILE A 55 9.19 2.93 -14.12
CA ILE A 55 9.27 4.12 -13.27
C ILE A 55 9.90 3.75 -11.91
N ILE A 56 9.42 2.69 -11.27
CA ILE A 56 9.96 2.22 -9.98
C ILE A 56 11.46 1.90 -10.12
N ASN A 57 11.86 1.19 -11.18
CA ASN A 57 13.27 0.90 -11.43
C ASN A 57 14.12 2.17 -11.66
N ALA A 58 13.58 3.18 -12.31
CA ALA A 58 14.26 4.48 -12.45
C ALA A 58 14.40 5.19 -11.10
N LEU A 59 13.37 5.14 -10.23
CA LEU A 59 13.41 5.71 -8.89
C LEU A 59 14.42 5.01 -7.98
N ILE A 60 14.49 3.66 -8.03
CA ILE A 60 15.50 2.88 -7.29
C ILE A 60 16.92 3.31 -7.70
N LYS A 61 17.13 3.58 -8.99
CA LYS A 61 18.40 4.08 -9.53
C LYS A 61 18.61 5.60 -9.32
N ASN A 62 17.69 6.26 -8.61
CA ASN A 62 17.68 7.72 -8.39
C ASN A 62 17.62 8.55 -9.70
N ASP A 63 17.13 7.95 -10.78
CA ASP A 63 16.95 8.61 -12.09
C ASP A 63 15.54 9.20 -12.22
N ARG A 64 15.34 10.35 -11.60
CA ARG A 64 14.04 11.04 -11.55
C ARG A 64 13.64 11.63 -12.90
N ILE A 65 14.61 12.02 -13.71
CA ILE A 65 14.35 12.57 -15.04
C ILE A 65 13.71 11.50 -15.90
N LYS A 66 14.33 10.31 -15.93
CA LYS A 66 13.80 9.17 -16.65
C LYS A 66 12.44 8.73 -16.12
N ALA A 67 12.25 8.69 -14.79
CA ALA A 67 10.97 8.36 -14.19
C ALA A 67 9.85 9.31 -14.66
N ARG A 68 10.10 10.63 -14.72
CA ARG A 68 9.15 11.63 -15.25
C ARG A 68 8.87 11.46 -16.74
N GLN A 69 9.90 11.18 -17.54
CA GLN A 69 9.74 10.93 -18.98
C GLN A 69 8.85 9.71 -19.24
N ILE A 70 9.05 8.63 -18.48
CA ILE A 70 8.25 7.41 -18.60
C ILE A 70 6.81 7.65 -18.11
N LEU A 71 6.61 8.45 -17.06
CA LEU A 71 5.27 8.77 -16.53
C LEU A 71 4.39 9.39 -17.63
N GLY A 72 4.94 10.31 -18.41
CA GLY A 72 4.22 10.93 -19.53
C GLY A 72 3.01 11.75 -19.09
N LYS A 73 1.97 11.76 -19.91
CA LYS A 73 0.73 12.49 -19.65
C LYS A 73 -0.31 11.61 -18.97
N LYS A 74 -1.22 12.25 -18.19
CA LYS A 74 -2.36 11.61 -17.55
C LYS A 74 -3.25 10.83 -18.53
N SER A 75 -3.42 11.36 -19.74
CA SER A 75 -4.21 10.73 -20.81
C SER A 75 -3.65 9.39 -21.31
N ASP A 76 -2.38 9.12 -21.03
CA ASP A 76 -1.68 7.91 -21.50
C ASP A 76 -1.91 6.71 -20.57
N TRP A 77 -2.68 6.90 -19.50
CA TRP A 77 -2.92 5.91 -18.46
C TRP A 77 -4.39 5.46 -18.48
N GLY A 78 -4.60 4.16 -18.52
CA GLY A 78 -5.93 3.56 -18.39
C GLY A 78 -6.52 3.70 -16.98
N ASN A 79 -5.68 3.85 -15.96
CA ASN A 79 -6.07 4.07 -14.58
C ASN A 79 -5.42 5.34 -14.01
N ILE A 80 -6.26 6.28 -13.62
CA ILE A 80 -5.84 7.59 -13.13
C ILE A 80 -5.21 7.53 -11.73
N ILE A 81 -5.64 6.54 -10.91
CA ILE A 81 -5.08 6.31 -9.56
C ILE A 81 -3.61 5.93 -9.69
N ASP A 82 -3.27 5.02 -10.62
CA ASP A 82 -1.90 4.57 -10.83
C ASP A 82 -1.02 5.75 -11.32
N TYR A 83 -1.53 6.58 -12.23
CA TYR A 83 -0.84 7.79 -12.67
C TYR A 83 -0.50 8.72 -11.50
N TYR A 84 -1.48 9.09 -10.68
CA TYR A 84 -1.25 10.00 -9.55
C TYR A 84 -0.38 9.37 -8.46
N THR A 85 -0.53 8.07 -8.21
CA THR A 85 0.30 7.32 -7.27
C THR A 85 1.77 7.38 -7.66
N LEU A 86 2.08 7.09 -8.93
CA LEU A 86 3.46 7.15 -9.43
C LEU A 86 3.99 8.58 -9.52
N LYS A 87 3.13 9.55 -9.87
CA LYS A 87 3.48 10.96 -9.83
C LYS A 87 3.93 11.38 -8.43
N LEU A 88 3.18 11.03 -7.39
CA LEU A 88 3.56 11.33 -6.01
C LEU A 88 4.81 10.56 -5.56
N ALA A 89 5.00 9.32 -6.00
CA ALA A 89 6.24 8.57 -5.72
C ALA A 89 7.49 9.30 -6.28
N ILE A 90 7.39 9.85 -7.48
CA ILE A 90 8.46 10.66 -8.08
C ILE A 90 8.71 11.93 -7.25
N LEU A 91 7.65 12.59 -6.75
CA LEU A 91 7.74 13.81 -5.96
C LEU A 91 8.35 13.56 -4.57
N GLN A 92 7.99 12.46 -3.92
CA GLN A 92 8.57 12.09 -2.62
C GLN A 92 10.10 12.09 -2.63
N THR A 93 10.68 11.65 -3.73
CA THR A 93 12.14 11.59 -3.86
C THR A 93 12.79 12.97 -3.98
N GLN A 94 12.01 14.04 -4.19
CA GLN A 94 12.52 15.41 -4.35
C GLN A 94 12.64 16.21 -3.05
N GLY A 95 11.98 15.73 -1.97
CA GLY A 95 12.03 16.38 -0.66
C GLY A 95 11.38 17.76 -0.60
N LYS A 96 10.52 18.10 -1.58
CA LYS A 96 9.79 19.39 -1.63
C LYS A 96 8.91 19.60 -0.40
N LYS A 97 8.73 20.85 -0.01
CA LYS A 97 7.72 21.25 0.97
C LYS A 97 6.37 21.51 0.29
N ILE A 98 5.30 21.63 1.08
CA ILE A 98 3.94 21.78 0.52
C ILE A 98 3.77 23.07 -0.29
N ASP A 99 4.39 24.15 0.16
CA ASP A 99 4.42 25.45 -0.50
C ASP A 99 5.26 25.47 -1.79
N GLU A 100 6.10 24.47 -1.98
CA GLU A 100 6.91 24.25 -3.19
C GLU A 100 6.22 23.32 -4.20
N LEU A 101 5.03 22.78 -3.88
CA LEU A 101 4.30 21.88 -4.76
C LEU A 101 3.63 22.67 -5.90
N ALA A 102 3.73 22.15 -7.11
CA ALA A 102 2.99 22.68 -8.24
C ALA A 102 1.49 22.36 -8.10
N PRO A 103 0.59 23.18 -8.70
CA PRO A 103 -0.86 22.94 -8.59
C PRO A 103 -1.30 21.53 -8.99
N ASP A 104 -0.68 20.93 -9.99
CA ASP A 104 -0.95 19.58 -10.45
C ASP A 104 -0.43 18.47 -9.50
N GLU A 105 0.53 18.80 -8.66
CA GLU A 105 1.04 17.96 -7.58
C GLU A 105 0.06 17.97 -6.39
N VAL A 106 -0.48 19.13 -6.07
CA VAL A 106 -1.54 19.29 -5.06
C VAL A 106 -2.82 18.59 -5.50
N GLU A 107 -3.19 18.71 -6.78
CA GLU A 107 -4.31 17.99 -7.38
C GLU A 107 -4.17 16.47 -7.19
N ALA A 108 -2.97 15.92 -7.42
CA ALA A 108 -2.72 14.49 -7.25
C ALA A 108 -2.93 14.03 -5.79
N ILE A 109 -2.49 14.81 -4.80
CA ILE A 109 -2.69 14.52 -3.38
C ILE A 109 -4.19 14.52 -3.06
N HIS A 110 -4.92 15.57 -3.42
CA HIS A 110 -6.35 15.68 -3.15
C HIS A 110 -7.12 14.53 -3.79
N TYR A 111 -6.85 14.23 -5.06
CA TYR A 111 -7.51 13.14 -5.75
C TYR A 111 -7.32 11.79 -5.04
N LEU A 112 -6.09 11.47 -4.61
CA LEU A 112 -5.82 10.20 -3.92
C LEU A 112 -6.40 10.19 -2.50
N VAL A 113 -6.45 11.31 -1.81
CA VAL A 113 -7.14 11.42 -0.50
C VAL A 113 -8.63 11.17 -0.66
N ASP A 114 -9.28 11.81 -1.64
CA ASP A 114 -10.70 11.64 -1.92
C ASP A 114 -11.01 10.19 -2.34
N TYR A 115 -10.12 9.60 -3.15
CA TYR A 115 -10.23 8.18 -3.50
C TYR A 115 -10.22 7.29 -2.26
N ILE A 116 -9.27 7.46 -1.35
CA ILE A 116 -9.20 6.67 -0.11
C ILE A 116 -10.42 6.89 0.77
N PHE A 117 -10.98 8.10 0.84
CA PHE A 117 -12.23 8.34 1.56
C PHE A 117 -13.45 7.66 0.95
N SER A 118 -13.39 7.29 -0.33
CA SER A 118 -14.51 6.66 -1.04
C SER A 118 -14.57 5.12 -0.88
N ILE A 119 -13.57 4.51 -0.24
CA ILE A 119 -13.46 3.05 -0.11
C ILE A 119 -13.63 2.59 1.33
N ASP A 120 -14.40 1.53 1.53
CA ASP A 120 -14.66 0.94 2.86
C ASP A 120 -13.76 -0.26 3.17
N THR A 121 -13.14 -0.85 2.15
CA THR A 121 -12.29 -2.04 2.25
C THR A 121 -11.03 -1.81 1.42
N LEU A 122 -9.86 -2.11 2.01
CA LEU A 122 -8.58 -1.94 1.36
C LEU A 122 -8.20 -3.19 0.55
N TYR A 123 -7.75 -2.96 -0.66
CA TYR A 123 -7.11 -3.96 -1.54
C TYR A 123 -5.62 -3.66 -1.67
N ILE A 124 -4.85 -4.54 -2.31
CA ILE A 124 -3.38 -4.41 -2.45
C ILE A 124 -2.96 -3.04 -3.03
N ARG A 125 -3.68 -2.54 -4.03
CA ARG A 125 -3.43 -1.21 -4.62
C ARG A 125 -3.57 -0.10 -3.60
N ASP A 126 -4.60 -0.16 -2.76
CA ASP A 126 -4.95 0.91 -1.84
C ASP A 126 -3.87 1.09 -0.76
N PHE A 127 -3.28 -0.02 -0.30
CA PHE A 127 -2.11 0.05 0.59
C PHE A 127 -0.96 0.81 -0.06
N THR A 128 -0.68 0.57 -1.35
CA THR A 128 0.38 1.28 -2.07
C THR A 128 0.08 2.77 -2.16
N VAL A 129 -1.17 3.15 -2.45
CA VAL A 129 -1.60 4.56 -2.44
C VAL A 129 -1.39 5.20 -1.06
N ILE A 130 -1.86 4.54 0.01
CA ILE A 130 -1.73 5.04 1.38
C ILE A 130 -0.25 5.13 1.80
N GLU A 131 0.57 4.14 1.49
CA GLU A 131 2.00 4.15 1.81
C GLU A 131 2.72 5.30 1.11
N ILE A 132 2.37 5.61 -0.13
CA ILE A 132 2.92 6.76 -0.84
C ILE A 132 2.41 8.07 -0.25
N LEU A 133 1.13 8.20 0.07
CA LEU A 133 0.59 9.38 0.75
C LEU A 133 1.31 9.61 2.10
N LEU A 134 1.35 8.60 2.99
CA LEU A 134 1.99 8.69 4.30
C LEU A 134 3.51 8.86 4.23
N GLY A 135 4.13 8.41 3.14
CA GLY A 135 5.56 8.59 2.87
C GLY A 135 5.94 10.05 2.61
N HIS A 136 5.00 10.90 2.19
CA HIS A 136 5.25 12.33 2.01
C HIS A 136 5.73 12.96 3.32
N LYS A 137 6.88 13.64 3.28
CA LYS A 137 7.45 14.31 4.44
C LYS A 137 6.70 15.60 4.78
N VAL A 138 5.80 16.02 3.92
CA VAL A 138 5.04 17.26 4.02
C VAL A 138 3.82 17.03 4.89
N GLN A 139 3.54 17.97 5.79
CA GLN A 139 2.32 17.96 6.60
C GLN A 139 1.15 18.47 5.75
N CYS A 140 0.59 17.57 4.93
CA CYS A 140 -0.46 17.88 3.97
C CYS A 140 -1.81 17.23 4.29
N PHE A 141 -1.91 16.46 5.39
CA PHE A 141 -3.13 15.76 5.74
C PHE A 141 -3.80 16.36 6.96
N GLU A 142 -5.11 16.53 6.87
CA GLU A 142 -5.93 16.86 8.03
C GLU A 142 -5.98 15.67 9.00
N LEU A 143 -6.13 15.96 10.30
CA LEU A 143 -6.27 14.93 11.32
C LEU A 143 -7.42 13.96 11.00
N LYS A 144 -8.54 14.47 10.46
CA LYS A 144 -9.70 13.65 10.06
C LYS A 144 -9.34 12.54 9.07
N PHE A 145 -8.44 12.79 8.13
CA PHE A 145 -7.99 11.79 7.18
C PHE A 145 -7.15 10.71 7.88
N LEU A 146 -6.24 11.10 8.75
CA LEU A 146 -5.41 10.15 9.49
C LEU A 146 -6.26 9.26 10.43
N GLU A 147 -7.29 9.83 11.07
CA GLU A 147 -8.24 9.10 11.91
C GLU A 147 -9.10 8.11 11.10
N TYR A 148 -9.47 8.50 9.88
CA TYR A 148 -10.17 7.61 8.96
C TYR A 148 -9.29 6.41 8.57
N LEU A 149 -8.03 6.66 8.23
CA LEU A 149 -7.06 5.59 7.95
C LEU A 149 -6.85 4.68 9.16
N GLU A 150 -6.71 5.24 10.37
CA GLU A 150 -6.57 4.45 11.61
C GLU A 150 -7.76 3.49 11.77
N LYS A 151 -8.98 3.99 11.59
CA LYS A 151 -10.20 3.19 11.71
C LYS A 151 -10.20 2.00 10.75
N ILE A 152 -9.88 2.20 9.48
CA ILE A 152 -9.88 1.12 8.48
C ILE A 152 -8.76 0.12 8.76
N ILE A 153 -7.56 0.60 9.09
CA ILE A 153 -6.39 -0.25 9.34
C ILE A 153 -6.61 -1.12 10.58
N VAL A 154 -7.07 -0.51 11.68
CA VAL A 154 -7.31 -1.24 12.92
C VAL A 154 -8.44 -2.26 12.72
N LYS A 155 -9.53 -1.87 12.06
CA LYS A 155 -10.62 -2.80 11.72
C LYS A 155 -10.12 -4.00 10.91
N GLY A 156 -9.32 -3.76 9.86
CA GLY A 156 -8.76 -4.83 9.03
C GLY A 156 -7.88 -5.80 9.82
N LEU A 157 -7.08 -5.28 10.78
CA LEU A 157 -6.28 -6.11 11.68
C LEU A 157 -7.16 -6.89 12.67
N GLU A 158 -8.20 -6.27 13.23
CA GLU A 158 -9.12 -6.92 14.18
C GLU A 158 -9.93 -8.03 13.54
N GLU A 159 -10.36 -7.87 12.29
CA GLU A 159 -11.08 -8.88 11.50
C GLU A 159 -10.19 -10.05 11.06
N THR A 160 -8.89 -9.88 11.05
CA THR A 160 -7.92 -10.94 10.71
C THR A 160 -7.80 -11.93 11.86
N LYS A 161 -8.00 -13.22 11.57
CA LYS A 161 -7.91 -14.29 12.60
C LYS A 161 -6.46 -14.73 12.83
N TYR A 162 -5.72 -15.01 11.76
CA TYR A 162 -4.32 -15.42 11.84
C TYR A 162 -3.59 -15.07 10.54
N VAL A 163 -2.35 -14.54 10.65
CA VAL A 163 -1.58 -14.05 9.51
C VAL A 163 -0.46 -15.03 9.16
N THR A 164 -0.64 -15.71 8.04
CA THR A 164 0.36 -16.61 7.45
C THR A 164 0.76 -16.21 6.03
N TYR A 165 0.25 -15.07 5.53
CA TYR A 165 0.48 -14.60 4.16
C TYR A 165 0.49 -13.07 4.08
N ASN A 166 0.94 -12.53 2.96
CA ASN A 166 1.31 -11.11 2.81
C ASN A 166 0.17 -10.09 2.95
N PHE A 167 -1.07 -10.44 2.59
CA PHE A 167 -2.13 -9.42 2.51
C PHE A 167 -2.45 -8.77 3.86
N PRO A 168 -2.75 -9.53 4.95
CA PRO A 168 -2.98 -8.92 6.26
C PRO A 168 -1.74 -8.23 6.85
N TYR A 169 -0.54 -8.67 6.46
CA TYR A 169 0.70 -8.02 6.82
C TYR A 169 0.77 -6.56 6.35
N ARG A 170 0.12 -6.23 5.23
CA ARG A 170 0.02 -4.84 4.74
C ARG A 170 -0.66 -3.91 5.72
N TYR A 171 -1.70 -4.37 6.43
CA TYR A 171 -2.33 -3.55 7.48
C TYR A 171 -1.34 -3.15 8.57
N ALA A 172 -0.47 -4.09 9.00
CA ALA A 172 0.55 -3.80 10.02
C ALA A 172 1.56 -2.76 9.52
N ILE A 173 2.11 -2.93 8.31
CA ILE A 173 3.08 -1.99 7.73
C ILE A 173 2.47 -0.60 7.54
N THR A 174 1.25 -0.53 7.02
CA THR A 174 0.55 0.75 6.81
C THR A 174 0.21 1.42 8.14
N GLY A 175 -0.19 0.65 9.15
CA GLY A 175 -0.40 1.13 10.52
C GLY A 175 0.87 1.71 11.16
N MET A 176 2.02 1.07 10.94
CA MET A 176 3.32 1.60 11.37
C MET A 176 3.64 2.94 10.71
N ASN A 177 3.42 3.06 9.40
CA ASN A 177 3.62 4.32 8.67
C ASN A 177 2.67 5.42 9.16
N LEU A 178 1.43 5.06 9.50
CA LEU A 178 0.47 5.99 10.08
C LEU A 178 0.89 6.46 11.48
N ALA A 179 1.33 5.55 12.36
CA ALA A 179 1.84 5.91 13.69
C ALA A 179 3.04 6.86 13.59
N ARG A 180 3.97 6.59 12.67
CA ARG A 180 5.09 7.48 12.36
C ARG A 180 4.61 8.85 11.87
N THR A 181 3.55 8.90 11.08
CA THR A 181 2.98 10.14 10.55
C THR A 181 2.31 10.94 11.66
N TYR A 182 1.52 10.32 12.54
CA TYR A 182 1.00 10.97 13.74
C TYR A 182 2.11 11.63 14.57
N SER A 183 3.18 10.89 14.86
CA SER A 183 4.32 11.42 15.62
C SER A 183 5.02 12.60 14.92
N ARG A 184 5.17 12.53 13.58
CA ARG A 184 5.75 13.67 12.81
C ARG A 184 4.87 14.91 12.84
N TYR A 185 3.56 14.75 12.94
CA TYR A 185 2.58 15.84 12.98
C TYR A 185 2.33 16.39 14.40
N GLY A 186 3.03 15.84 15.41
CA GLY A 186 2.87 16.23 16.81
C GLY A 186 1.69 15.60 17.54
N TYR A 187 1.00 14.65 16.91
CA TYR A 187 -0.10 13.89 17.54
C TYR A 187 0.45 12.70 18.34
N TYR A 188 1.29 12.98 19.31
CA TYR A 188 2.09 11.99 20.02
C TYR A 188 1.25 10.93 20.76
N ASP A 189 0.17 11.37 21.43
CA ASP A 189 -0.74 10.46 22.15
C ASP A 189 -1.46 9.50 21.20
N LYS A 190 -1.80 9.97 19.98
CA LYS A 190 -2.41 9.11 18.94
C LYS A 190 -1.39 8.11 18.42
N ALA A 191 -0.16 8.55 18.19
CA ALA A 191 0.92 7.67 17.77
C ALA A 191 1.16 6.55 18.80
N GLU A 192 1.25 6.90 20.08
CA GLU A 192 1.44 5.94 21.19
C GLU A 192 0.30 4.92 21.27
N LYS A 193 -0.95 5.39 21.25
CA LYS A 193 -2.14 4.52 21.27
C LYS A 193 -2.18 3.56 20.09
N LEU A 194 -1.85 4.06 18.89
CA LEU A 194 -1.82 3.23 17.69
C LEU A 194 -0.68 2.20 17.75
N ILE A 195 0.53 2.60 18.17
CA ILE A 195 1.67 1.69 18.37
C ILE A 195 1.27 0.55 19.33
N TYR A 196 0.63 0.88 20.45
CA TYR A 196 0.18 -0.12 21.43
C TYR A 196 -0.82 -1.10 20.82
N LYS A 197 -1.86 -0.62 20.12
CA LYS A 197 -2.85 -1.46 19.44
C LYS A 197 -2.22 -2.37 18.41
N LEU A 198 -1.29 -1.85 17.61
CA LEU A 198 -0.59 -2.63 16.59
C LEU A 198 0.26 -3.74 17.23
N LYS A 199 1.01 -3.44 18.29
CA LYS A 199 1.82 -4.44 19.01
C LYS A 199 0.96 -5.62 19.51
N ILE A 200 -0.19 -5.33 20.12
CA ILE A 200 -1.12 -6.39 20.59
C ILE A 200 -1.59 -7.25 19.43
N ASN A 201 -2.18 -6.63 18.40
CA ASN A 201 -2.73 -7.39 17.28
C ASN A 201 -1.67 -8.23 16.54
N ILE A 202 -0.45 -7.68 16.37
CA ILE A 202 0.64 -8.39 15.72
C ILE A 202 1.12 -9.56 16.58
N SER A 203 1.30 -9.35 17.89
CA SER A 203 1.77 -10.40 18.80
C SER A 203 0.77 -11.56 18.94
N GLU A 204 -0.52 -11.28 18.86
CA GLU A 204 -1.56 -12.29 19.03
C GLU A 204 -1.91 -13.06 17.74
N LYS A 205 -1.78 -12.40 16.59
CA LYS A 205 -2.36 -12.92 15.34
C LYS A 205 -1.32 -13.30 14.28
N PHE A 206 -0.09 -12.78 14.37
CA PHE A 206 0.92 -12.99 13.35
C PHE A 206 1.84 -14.15 13.73
N SER A 207 2.19 -14.99 12.74
CA SER A 207 3.27 -15.95 12.91
C SER A 207 4.58 -15.22 13.17
N LEU A 208 5.57 -15.91 13.76
CA LEU A 208 6.86 -15.33 14.11
C LEU A 208 7.53 -14.65 12.91
N GLU A 209 7.45 -15.26 11.74
CA GLU A 209 8.01 -14.74 10.49
C GLU A 209 7.46 -13.36 10.13
N TYR A 210 6.13 -13.15 10.27
CA TYR A 210 5.47 -11.89 9.94
C TYR A 210 5.44 -10.89 11.10
N SER A 211 5.74 -11.30 12.33
CA SER A 211 5.68 -10.43 13.51
C SER A 211 7.01 -9.72 13.84
N ILE A 212 8.15 -10.37 13.60
CA ILE A 212 9.48 -9.86 14.02
C ILE A 212 9.74 -8.46 13.48
N TYR A 213 9.66 -8.27 12.17
CA TYR A 213 9.96 -6.98 11.54
C TYR A 213 9.04 -5.85 12.03
N PRO A 214 7.69 -5.99 12.00
CA PRO A 214 6.82 -4.94 12.53
C PRO A 214 7.05 -4.62 14.01
N LEU A 215 7.26 -5.62 14.86
CA LEU A 215 7.47 -5.38 16.30
C LEU A 215 8.77 -4.63 16.58
N ILE A 216 9.86 -4.95 15.87
CA ILE A 216 11.13 -4.21 15.99
C ILE A 216 10.90 -2.74 15.58
N TYR A 217 10.26 -2.48 14.44
CA TYR A 217 10.02 -1.12 13.97
C TYR A 217 9.07 -0.34 14.87
N LEU A 218 8.04 -0.99 15.44
CA LEU A 218 7.13 -0.34 16.39
C LEU A 218 7.87 0.08 17.67
N ASN A 219 8.81 -0.73 18.17
CA ASN A 219 9.66 -0.35 19.29
C ASN A 219 10.54 0.88 18.95
N ILE A 220 11.16 0.89 17.77
CA ILE A 220 11.94 2.02 17.30
C ILE A 220 11.07 3.29 17.17
N PHE A 221 9.85 3.17 16.64
CA PHE A 221 8.94 4.32 16.50
C PHE A 221 8.43 4.83 17.85
N GLU A 222 8.25 3.96 18.84
CA GLU A 222 7.92 4.35 20.21
C GLU A 222 9.04 5.22 20.81
N VAL A 223 10.29 4.79 20.69
CA VAL A 223 11.46 5.58 21.12
C VAL A 223 11.49 6.93 20.40
N PHE A 224 11.33 6.95 19.08
CA PHE A 224 11.28 8.22 18.33
C PHE A 224 10.11 9.12 18.72
N ASN A 225 8.96 8.54 19.04
CA ASN A 225 7.81 9.32 19.51
C ASN A 225 8.10 10.00 20.86
N LEU A 226 8.74 9.28 21.79
CA LEU A 226 9.16 9.81 23.07
C LEU A 226 10.28 10.86 22.94
N LEU A 227 11.27 10.64 22.06
CA LEU A 227 12.31 11.62 21.79
C LEU A 227 11.75 12.95 21.28
N ARG A 228 10.76 12.91 20.39
CA ARG A 228 10.10 14.12 19.87
C ARG A 228 9.33 14.88 20.93
N GLN A 229 8.91 14.21 22.00
CA GLN A 229 8.26 14.81 23.18
C GLN A 229 9.27 15.31 24.22
N ASN A 230 10.57 15.15 23.99
CA ASN A 230 11.62 15.33 24.99
C ASN A 230 11.38 14.51 26.27
N ASN A 231 10.78 13.32 26.12
CA ASN A 231 10.43 12.45 27.25
C ASN A 231 11.67 11.63 27.68
N PRO A 232 12.10 11.71 28.96
CA PRO A 232 13.28 10.99 29.45
C PRO A 232 13.18 9.45 29.33
N LYS A 233 11.98 8.89 29.32
CA LYS A 233 11.76 7.46 29.09
C LYS A 233 12.32 6.94 27.76
N ALA A 234 12.56 7.84 26.80
CA ALA A 234 13.17 7.45 25.52
C ALA A 234 14.56 6.83 25.71
N ILE A 235 15.31 7.28 26.72
CA ILE A 235 16.68 6.79 27.00
C ILE A 235 16.63 5.39 27.68
N GLU A 236 15.58 5.11 28.43
CA GLU A 236 15.39 3.82 29.12
C GLU A 236 14.98 2.72 28.15
N LEU A 237 14.34 3.08 27.02
CA LEU A 237 13.83 2.15 26.01
C LEU A 237 14.77 1.96 24.82
N ALA A 238 15.81 2.80 24.66
CA ALA A 238 16.78 2.75 23.58
C ALA A 238 17.89 1.73 23.86
#